data_16f6fa24e83e98d8c1e32cdf70b7b302
#
_entry.id   16f6fa24e83e98d8c1e32cdf70b7b302
#
_cell.length_a   1.000
_cell.length_b   1.000
_cell.length_c   1.000
_cell.angle_alpha   90.00
_cell.angle_beta   90.00
_cell.angle_gamma   90.00
#
_symmetry.space_group_name_H-M   'P 1'
#
loop_
_entity.id
_entity.type
_entity.pdbx_description
1 polymer ?
#
loop_
_entity_poly.entity_id
_entity_poly.type
_entity_poly.pdbx_seq_one_letter_code
_entity_poly.pdbx_strand_id
1 'polypeptide(L)'
;MIEEEVKDVTTDTKTGTTTAPTDVKVSEKTNADGTKTKVADVKVSADNQKEILKQAKEKKSNEIILVVPSKEVGDAAKADVTLDKSFIDSIVKDTNAKLTIKTPFGDKTYTQDELKAMSEAATGSTITVAIEKAAEQPTDEDAAKAEKIAKAKSIVKNMKLVARSSKTAKKNIKAVLKSDAKVKASIKELKDLGFTVKYRFYRSTKKAASYKAAVTKKTAAYTNTSGKKGTKYFYKVQVRVYDENGKLVAKTALKQCKYASRTWNK
;
A
#
# COMPACT_ATOMS: atom_id res chain seq x y z
N MET A 1 -2.96 -23.10 -9.62
CA MET A 1 -4.21 -23.90 -9.78
C MET A 1 -4.98 -23.25 -10.92
N ILE A 2 -5.30 -24.02 -11.98
CA ILE A 2 -6.17 -23.54 -13.06
C ILE A 2 -7.58 -23.65 -12.45
N GLU A 3 -8.21 -22.50 -12.14
CA GLU A 3 -9.62 -22.50 -11.77
C GLU A 3 -10.39 -22.96 -13.01
N GLU A 4 -11.04 -24.12 -12.91
CA GLU A 4 -11.98 -24.59 -13.93
C GLU A 4 -13.11 -23.56 -14.04
N GLU A 5 -13.33 -23.06 -15.24
CA GLU A 5 -14.37 -22.08 -15.54
C GLU A 5 -15.74 -22.77 -15.38
N VAL A 6 -16.50 -22.40 -14.34
CA VAL A 6 -17.86 -22.90 -14.13
C VAL A 6 -18.76 -22.26 -15.18
N LYS A 7 -19.34 -23.08 -16.08
CA LYS A 7 -20.20 -22.62 -17.19
C LYS A 7 -21.68 -22.87 -16.93
N ASP A 8 -21.98 -23.95 -16.21
CA ASP A 8 -23.33 -24.41 -15.97
C ASP A 8 -23.57 -24.65 -14.48
N VAL A 9 -24.82 -24.66 -14.05
CA VAL A 9 -25.21 -25.08 -12.70
C VAL A 9 -25.04 -26.59 -12.58
N THR A 10 -24.19 -27.02 -11.65
CA THR A 10 -23.88 -28.42 -11.41
C THR A 10 -24.00 -28.76 -9.92
N THR A 11 -24.40 -30.00 -9.63
CA THR A 11 -24.41 -30.47 -8.25
C THR A 11 -23.59 -31.76 -8.09
N ASP A 12 -22.59 -31.67 -7.24
CA ASP A 12 -21.85 -32.84 -6.77
C ASP A 12 -22.61 -33.48 -5.59
N THR A 13 -23.18 -34.65 -5.86
CA THR A 13 -23.97 -35.39 -4.85
C THR A 13 -23.13 -36.03 -3.76
N LYS A 14 -21.79 -36.16 -3.97
CA LYS A 14 -20.91 -36.71 -2.95
C LYS A 14 -20.60 -35.67 -1.86
N THR A 15 -20.41 -34.43 -2.26
CA THR A 15 -20.17 -33.32 -1.33
C THR A 15 -21.45 -32.60 -0.91
N GLY A 16 -22.56 -32.83 -1.61
CA GLY A 16 -23.82 -32.10 -1.40
C GLY A 16 -23.70 -30.63 -1.81
N THR A 17 -22.90 -30.30 -2.82
CA THR A 17 -22.60 -28.91 -3.21
C THR A 17 -23.19 -28.61 -4.58
N THR A 18 -24.02 -27.55 -4.68
CA THR A 18 -24.46 -26.99 -5.96
C THR A 18 -23.62 -25.81 -6.31
N THR A 19 -22.91 -25.86 -7.46
CA THR A 19 -22.03 -24.78 -7.95
C THR A 19 -22.65 -24.12 -9.16
N ALA A 20 -22.62 -22.80 -9.23
CA ALA A 20 -23.18 -22.02 -10.32
C ALA A 20 -22.27 -20.88 -10.77
N PRO A 21 -22.27 -20.55 -12.08
CA PRO A 21 -21.59 -19.37 -12.62
C PRO A 21 -22.33 -18.08 -12.26
N THR A 22 -21.64 -16.98 -12.36
CA THR A 22 -22.19 -15.63 -12.22
C THR A 22 -21.85 -14.79 -13.44
N ASP A 23 -22.68 -13.79 -13.74
CA ASP A 23 -22.44 -12.80 -14.78
C ASP A 23 -21.69 -11.61 -14.16
N VAL A 24 -20.60 -11.19 -14.78
CA VAL A 24 -19.73 -10.12 -14.28
C VAL A 24 -19.67 -8.98 -15.29
N LYS A 25 -19.82 -7.75 -14.80
CA LYS A 25 -19.59 -6.53 -15.57
C LYS A 25 -18.72 -5.58 -14.77
N VAL A 26 -17.55 -5.21 -15.29
CA VAL A 26 -16.69 -4.21 -14.62
C VAL A 26 -17.20 -2.82 -14.97
N SER A 27 -17.43 -2.01 -13.95
CA SER A 27 -17.84 -0.61 -14.04
C SER A 27 -16.92 0.31 -13.22
N GLU A 28 -16.92 1.60 -13.56
CA GLU A 28 -16.17 2.61 -12.79
C GLU A 28 -17.15 3.38 -11.91
N LYS A 29 -16.95 3.37 -10.59
CA LYS A 29 -17.78 4.11 -9.62
C LYS A 29 -16.96 5.26 -9.03
N THR A 30 -17.59 6.44 -8.91
CA THR A 30 -16.98 7.61 -8.25
C THR A 30 -17.29 7.54 -6.76
N ASN A 31 -16.25 7.55 -5.93
CA ASN A 31 -16.37 7.56 -4.47
C ASN A 31 -16.77 8.96 -3.95
N ALA A 32 -17.15 9.04 -2.68
CA ALA A 32 -17.55 10.30 -2.04
C ALA A 32 -16.42 11.34 -1.99
N ASP A 33 -15.16 10.92 -2.04
CA ASP A 33 -13.97 11.78 -2.09
C ASP A 33 -13.57 12.21 -3.52
N GLY A 34 -14.38 11.83 -4.55
CA GLY A 34 -14.14 12.12 -5.96
C GLY A 34 -13.15 11.17 -6.65
N THR A 35 -12.58 10.20 -5.95
CA THR A 35 -11.76 9.16 -6.56
C THR A 35 -12.61 8.16 -7.34
N LYS A 36 -12.03 7.52 -8.36
CA LYS A 36 -12.70 6.50 -9.15
C LYS A 36 -12.19 5.12 -8.77
N THR A 37 -13.10 4.17 -8.59
CA THR A 37 -12.80 2.78 -8.29
C THR A 37 -13.48 1.88 -9.30
N LYS A 38 -12.73 0.94 -9.88
CA LYS A 38 -13.31 -0.12 -10.71
C LYS A 38 -13.93 -1.18 -9.82
N VAL A 39 -15.17 -1.55 -10.12
CA VAL A 39 -15.97 -2.50 -9.36
C VAL A 39 -16.50 -3.57 -10.31
N ALA A 40 -16.36 -4.82 -9.91
CA ALA A 40 -17.04 -5.93 -10.59
C ALA A 40 -18.46 -6.02 -10.09
N ASP A 41 -19.42 -5.59 -10.90
CA ASP A 41 -20.85 -5.78 -10.65
C ASP A 41 -21.23 -7.21 -11.05
N VAL A 42 -21.58 -8.01 -10.06
CA VAL A 42 -21.84 -9.46 -10.22
C VAL A 42 -23.32 -9.75 -10.00
N LYS A 43 -23.89 -10.59 -10.87
CA LYS A 43 -25.27 -11.04 -10.77
C LYS A 43 -25.38 -12.54 -11.07
N VAL A 44 -26.44 -13.15 -10.61
CA VAL A 44 -26.87 -14.49 -11.02
C VAL A 44 -28.07 -14.34 -11.95
N SER A 45 -27.99 -14.88 -13.15
CA SER A 45 -29.10 -14.80 -14.10
C SER A 45 -30.37 -15.48 -13.53
N ALA A 46 -31.54 -15.02 -13.95
CA ALA A 46 -32.80 -15.58 -13.50
C ALA A 46 -32.93 -17.10 -13.79
N ASP A 47 -32.39 -17.55 -14.91
CA ASP A 47 -32.39 -18.96 -15.29
C ASP A 47 -31.43 -19.77 -14.39
N ASN A 48 -30.26 -19.26 -14.09
CA ASN A 48 -29.31 -19.87 -13.14
C ASN A 48 -29.94 -19.94 -11.73
N GLN A 49 -30.63 -18.88 -11.26
CA GLN A 49 -31.30 -18.90 -9.96
C GLN A 49 -32.36 -20.04 -9.88
N LYS A 50 -33.15 -20.19 -10.92
CA LYS A 50 -34.15 -21.30 -10.99
C LYS A 50 -33.49 -22.66 -10.98
N GLU A 51 -32.45 -22.85 -11.78
CA GLU A 51 -31.76 -24.13 -11.87
C GLU A 51 -30.99 -24.45 -10.58
N ILE A 52 -30.37 -23.47 -9.92
CA ILE A 52 -29.74 -23.63 -8.59
C ILE A 52 -30.77 -24.15 -7.58
N LEU A 53 -31.91 -23.47 -7.47
CA LEU A 53 -32.97 -23.85 -6.51
C LEU A 53 -33.53 -25.26 -6.79
N LYS A 54 -33.76 -25.58 -8.06
CA LYS A 54 -34.23 -26.90 -8.49
C LYS A 54 -33.19 -27.97 -8.10
N GLN A 55 -31.92 -27.82 -8.50
CA GLN A 55 -30.90 -28.83 -8.21
C GLN A 55 -30.61 -28.93 -6.70
N ALA A 56 -30.54 -27.80 -6.00
CA ALA A 56 -30.29 -27.81 -4.56
C ALA A 56 -31.38 -28.49 -3.78
N LYS A 57 -32.67 -28.32 -4.18
CA LYS A 57 -33.81 -28.98 -3.57
C LYS A 57 -33.88 -30.48 -3.90
N GLU A 58 -33.79 -30.83 -5.19
CA GLU A 58 -33.89 -32.21 -5.66
C GLU A 58 -32.76 -33.09 -5.10
N LYS A 59 -31.53 -32.54 -5.05
CA LYS A 59 -30.34 -33.28 -4.62
C LYS A 59 -29.99 -33.04 -3.15
N LYS A 60 -30.81 -32.30 -2.41
CA LYS A 60 -30.67 -31.99 -0.97
C LYS A 60 -29.29 -31.40 -0.66
N SER A 61 -28.90 -30.40 -1.43
CA SER A 61 -27.58 -29.74 -1.25
C SER A 61 -27.49 -29.08 0.12
N ASN A 62 -26.34 -29.18 0.74
CA ASN A 62 -26.02 -28.53 2.00
C ASN A 62 -25.22 -27.21 1.79
N GLU A 63 -24.78 -26.98 0.54
CA GLU A 63 -24.06 -25.76 0.15
C GLU A 63 -24.39 -25.37 -1.30
N ILE A 64 -24.60 -24.07 -1.50
CA ILE A 64 -24.70 -23.44 -2.83
C ILE A 64 -23.48 -22.56 -2.97
N ILE A 65 -22.71 -22.73 -4.05
CA ILE A 65 -21.51 -21.92 -4.35
C ILE A 65 -21.75 -21.10 -5.61
N LEU A 66 -21.68 -19.79 -5.49
CA LEU A 66 -21.63 -18.85 -6.61
C LEU A 66 -20.18 -18.54 -6.92
N VAL A 67 -19.75 -18.76 -8.15
CA VAL A 67 -18.35 -18.57 -8.57
C VAL A 67 -18.26 -17.32 -9.44
N VAL A 68 -17.44 -16.37 -9.00
CA VAL A 68 -17.09 -15.17 -9.76
C VAL A 68 -15.77 -15.43 -10.49
N PRO A 69 -15.78 -15.50 -11.84
CA PRO A 69 -14.58 -15.86 -12.61
C PRO A 69 -13.48 -14.81 -12.48
N SER A 70 -12.26 -15.23 -12.14
CA SER A 70 -11.10 -14.35 -11.99
C SER A 70 -10.78 -13.56 -13.26
N LYS A 71 -11.00 -14.13 -14.42
CA LYS A 71 -10.73 -13.49 -15.72
C LYS A 71 -11.68 -12.34 -16.03
N GLU A 72 -12.89 -12.37 -15.51
CA GLU A 72 -13.93 -11.38 -15.81
C GLU A 72 -13.89 -10.16 -14.89
N VAL A 73 -13.29 -10.27 -13.70
CA VAL A 73 -13.16 -9.15 -12.77
C VAL A 73 -12.04 -8.18 -13.16
N GLY A 74 -11.08 -8.60 -14.00
CA GLY A 74 -9.99 -7.77 -14.50
C GLY A 74 -9.21 -7.09 -13.38
N ASP A 75 -9.12 -5.76 -13.45
CA ASP A 75 -8.44 -4.90 -12.47
C ASP A 75 -9.40 -4.24 -11.47
N ALA A 76 -10.60 -4.81 -11.25
CA ALA A 76 -11.52 -4.32 -10.24
C ALA A 76 -10.93 -4.45 -8.83
N ALA A 77 -11.24 -3.48 -7.97
CA ALA A 77 -10.78 -3.45 -6.58
C ALA A 77 -11.68 -4.26 -5.64
N LYS A 78 -12.93 -4.52 -6.06
CA LYS A 78 -13.93 -5.27 -5.30
C LYS A 78 -15.00 -5.87 -6.21
N ALA A 79 -15.77 -6.81 -5.67
CA ALA A 79 -17.02 -7.31 -6.28
C ALA A 79 -18.22 -6.82 -5.47
N ASP A 80 -19.21 -6.25 -6.16
CA ASP A 80 -20.53 -5.96 -5.62
C ASP A 80 -21.49 -7.04 -6.17
N VAL A 81 -21.78 -8.06 -5.36
CA VAL A 81 -22.62 -9.19 -5.74
C VAL A 81 -24.08 -8.87 -5.41
N THR A 82 -24.90 -8.71 -6.43
CA THR A 82 -26.33 -8.41 -6.30
C THR A 82 -27.15 -9.66 -6.47
N LEU A 83 -27.92 -10.02 -5.46
CA LEU A 83 -28.80 -11.18 -5.40
C LEU A 83 -30.25 -10.73 -5.29
N ASP A 84 -31.14 -11.40 -5.97
CA ASP A 84 -32.57 -11.15 -5.80
C ASP A 84 -33.04 -11.60 -4.41
N LYS A 85 -33.81 -10.75 -3.74
CA LYS A 85 -34.37 -11.09 -2.42
C LYS A 85 -35.19 -12.39 -2.48
N SER A 86 -36.00 -12.57 -3.52
CA SER A 86 -36.79 -13.78 -3.75
C SER A 86 -35.97 -15.05 -3.90
N PHE A 87 -34.75 -14.92 -4.47
CA PHE A 87 -33.79 -16.03 -4.56
C PHE A 87 -33.29 -16.44 -3.17
N ILE A 88 -32.91 -15.47 -2.34
CA ILE A 88 -32.48 -15.72 -0.95
C ILE A 88 -33.62 -16.31 -0.14
N ASP A 89 -34.84 -15.75 -0.25
CA ASP A 89 -36.04 -16.29 0.42
C ASP A 89 -36.33 -17.76 0.05
N SER A 90 -36.11 -18.09 -1.22
CA SER A 90 -36.30 -19.47 -1.70
C SER A 90 -35.21 -20.42 -1.19
N ILE A 91 -33.95 -19.97 -1.10
CA ILE A 91 -32.85 -20.76 -0.48
C ILE A 91 -33.22 -21.08 0.97
N VAL A 92 -33.68 -20.08 1.73
CA VAL A 92 -34.04 -20.24 3.14
C VAL A 92 -35.27 -21.16 3.31
N LYS A 93 -36.28 -21.01 2.45
CA LYS A 93 -37.52 -21.74 2.56
C LYS A 93 -37.45 -23.18 2.05
N ASP A 94 -36.78 -23.38 0.91
CA ASP A 94 -36.86 -24.61 0.12
C ASP A 94 -35.63 -25.51 0.27
N THR A 95 -34.56 -25.04 0.92
CA THR A 95 -33.31 -25.77 1.10
C THR A 95 -32.76 -25.61 2.52
N ASN A 96 -31.78 -26.47 2.89
CA ASN A 96 -30.99 -26.32 4.12
C ASN A 96 -29.55 -25.86 3.79
N ALA A 97 -29.33 -25.36 2.57
CA ALA A 97 -27.99 -25.04 2.07
C ALA A 97 -27.51 -23.69 2.61
N LYS A 98 -26.24 -23.62 3.02
CA LYS A 98 -25.52 -22.35 3.16
C LYS A 98 -25.19 -21.79 1.78
N LEU A 99 -25.00 -20.49 1.67
CA LEU A 99 -24.59 -19.80 0.44
C LEU A 99 -23.16 -19.34 0.56
N THR A 100 -22.30 -19.80 -0.33
CA THR A 100 -20.92 -19.36 -0.44
C THR A 100 -20.72 -18.59 -1.74
N ILE A 101 -20.17 -17.39 -1.68
CA ILE A 101 -19.79 -16.58 -2.82
C ILE A 101 -18.28 -16.63 -2.89
N LYS A 102 -17.73 -17.27 -3.94
CA LYS A 102 -16.30 -17.36 -4.21
C LYS A 102 -15.89 -16.26 -5.19
N THR A 103 -14.95 -15.42 -4.78
CA THR A 103 -14.44 -14.33 -5.61
C THR A 103 -12.92 -14.27 -5.57
N PRO A 104 -12.26 -13.65 -6.57
CA PRO A 104 -10.82 -13.37 -6.52
C PRO A 104 -10.39 -12.44 -5.37
N PHE A 105 -11.35 -11.78 -4.73
CA PHE A 105 -11.14 -10.87 -3.60
C PHE A 105 -11.26 -11.57 -2.24
N GLY A 106 -11.73 -12.82 -2.22
CA GLY A 106 -11.99 -13.63 -1.03
C GLY A 106 -13.37 -14.29 -1.09
N ASP A 107 -13.57 -15.29 -0.26
CA ASP A 107 -14.82 -16.04 -0.17
C ASP A 107 -15.67 -15.51 0.97
N LYS A 108 -17.00 -15.54 0.79
CA LYS A 108 -17.95 -15.18 1.83
C LYS A 108 -19.05 -16.20 1.91
N THR A 109 -19.23 -16.80 3.09
CA THR A 109 -20.25 -17.82 3.35
C THR A 109 -21.31 -17.27 4.29
N TYR A 110 -22.56 -17.59 3.99
CA TYR A 110 -23.73 -17.23 4.77
C TYR A 110 -24.47 -18.49 5.18
N THR A 111 -24.71 -18.64 6.47
CA THR A 111 -25.60 -19.68 7.03
C THR A 111 -27.05 -19.37 6.73
N GLN A 112 -27.97 -20.36 6.98
CA GLN A 112 -29.40 -20.17 6.81
C GLN A 112 -29.93 -19.00 7.67
N ASP A 113 -29.47 -18.87 8.90
CA ASP A 113 -29.88 -17.79 9.80
C ASP A 113 -29.41 -16.42 9.30
N GLU A 114 -28.19 -16.33 8.78
CA GLU A 114 -27.66 -15.09 8.19
C GLU A 114 -28.42 -14.72 6.90
N LEU A 115 -28.76 -15.71 6.03
CA LEU A 115 -29.55 -15.47 4.83
C LEU A 115 -30.92 -14.95 5.17
N LYS A 116 -31.57 -15.56 6.19
CA LYS A 116 -32.87 -15.12 6.70
C LYS A 116 -32.81 -13.68 7.22
N ALA A 117 -31.81 -13.38 8.08
CA ALA A 117 -31.63 -12.04 8.61
C ALA A 117 -31.35 -11.00 7.51
N MET A 118 -30.54 -11.35 6.49
CA MET A 118 -30.29 -10.50 5.33
C MET A 118 -31.56 -10.20 4.54
N SER A 119 -32.41 -11.21 4.33
CA SER A 119 -33.66 -11.04 3.61
C SER A 119 -34.66 -10.18 4.40
N GLU A 120 -34.79 -10.41 5.69
CA GLU A 120 -35.67 -9.63 6.58
C GLU A 120 -35.24 -8.16 6.67
N ALA A 121 -33.93 -7.88 6.68
CA ALA A 121 -33.37 -6.52 6.73
C ALA A 121 -33.48 -5.77 5.39
N ALA A 122 -33.67 -6.49 4.28
CA ALA A 122 -33.71 -5.89 2.95
C ALA A 122 -35.02 -5.14 2.71
N THR A 123 -34.92 -3.85 2.41
CA THR A 123 -36.10 -3.00 2.08
C THR A 123 -36.45 -2.99 0.58
N GLY A 124 -35.57 -3.51 -0.28
CA GLY A 124 -35.71 -3.58 -1.73
C GLY A 124 -35.88 -5.03 -2.24
N SER A 125 -36.02 -5.16 -3.56
CA SER A 125 -36.12 -6.46 -4.26
C SER A 125 -34.76 -7.17 -4.43
N THR A 126 -33.66 -6.50 -4.13
CA THR A 126 -32.29 -7.01 -4.27
C THR A 126 -31.44 -6.75 -3.03
N ILE A 127 -30.46 -7.61 -2.81
CA ILE A 127 -29.48 -7.52 -1.73
C ILE A 127 -28.10 -7.46 -2.37
N THR A 128 -27.31 -6.42 -2.06
CA THR A 128 -25.95 -6.30 -2.58
C THR A 128 -24.93 -6.60 -1.48
N VAL A 129 -24.04 -7.53 -1.76
CA VAL A 129 -22.92 -7.90 -0.91
C VAL A 129 -21.63 -7.37 -1.54
N ALA A 130 -20.95 -6.46 -0.86
CA ALA A 130 -19.63 -6.02 -1.28
C ALA A 130 -18.56 -6.99 -0.73
N ILE A 131 -17.70 -7.49 -1.60
CA ILE A 131 -16.54 -8.31 -1.25
C ILE A 131 -15.31 -7.60 -1.79
N GLU A 132 -14.55 -7.05 -0.88
CA GLU A 132 -13.29 -6.38 -1.16
C GLU A 132 -12.14 -7.33 -0.84
N LYS A 133 -11.02 -7.18 -1.54
CA LYS A 133 -9.80 -7.86 -1.12
C LYS A 133 -9.55 -7.48 0.33
N ALA A 134 -9.55 -8.47 1.21
CA ALA A 134 -9.20 -8.23 2.61
C ALA A 134 -7.90 -7.42 2.60
N ALA A 135 -7.90 -6.25 3.25
CA ALA A 135 -6.67 -5.50 3.44
C ALA A 135 -5.67 -6.50 4.01
N GLU A 136 -4.58 -6.75 3.28
CA GLU A 136 -3.55 -7.66 3.75
C GLU A 136 -3.23 -7.20 5.16
N GLN A 137 -3.57 -8.00 6.17
CA GLN A 137 -3.12 -7.72 7.52
C GLN A 137 -1.61 -7.59 7.42
N PRO A 138 -1.01 -6.50 7.93
CA PRO A 138 0.43 -6.33 7.89
C PRO A 138 1.03 -7.62 8.43
N THR A 139 1.86 -8.28 7.64
CA THR A 139 2.59 -9.44 8.11
C THR A 139 3.43 -9.00 9.32
N ASP A 140 3.82 -9.94 10.17
CA ASP A 140 4.75 -9.63 11.27
C ASP A 140 6.02 -8.91 10.75
N GLU A 141 6.40 -9.21 9.50
CA GLU A 141 7.51 -8.57 8.80
C GLU A 141 7.20 -7.10 8.44
N ASP A 142 5.99 -6.80 7.98
CA ASP A 142 5.57 -5.43 7.68
C ASP A 142 5.44 -4.59 8.95
N ALA A 143 4.93 -5.18 10.03
CA ALA A 143 4.86 -4.55 11.34
C ALA A 143 6.27 -4.24 11.88
N ALA A 144 7.19 -5.21 11.82
CA ALA A 144 8.58 -5.03 12.21
C ALA A 144 9.31 -3.97 11.36
N LYS A 145 9.01 -3.91 10.05
CA LYS A 145 9.55 -2.89 9.14
C LYS A 145 9.01 -1.49 9.47
N ALA A 146 7.72 -1.38 9.75
CA ALA A 146 7.09 -0.13 10.17
C ALA A 146 7.68 0.40 11.49
N GLU A 147 7.92 -0.48 12.45
CA GLU A 147 8.58 -0.15 13.73
C GLU A 147 10.01 0.35 13.51
N LYS A 148 10.82 -0.33 12.71
CA LYS A 148 12.18 0.11 12.35
C LYS A 148 12.16 1.50 11.71
N ILE A 149 11.22 1.77 10.80
CA ILE A 149 11.06 3.09 10.16
C ILE A 149 10.67 4.16 11.19
N ALA A 150 9.74 3.86 12.10
CA ALA A 150 9.33 4.77 13.16
C ALA A 150 10.52 5.13 14.07
N LYS A 151 11.31 4.14 14.46
CA LYS A 151 12.53 4.32 15.25
C LYS A 151 13.56 5.17 14.50
N ALA A 152 13.79 4.92 13.21
CA ALA A 152 14.69 5.72 12.38
C ALA A 152 14.25 7.19 12.31
N LYS A 153 12.94 7.45 12.14
CA LYS A 153 12.39 8.81 12.15
C LYS A 153 12.63 9.52 13.49
N SER A 154 12.45 8.82 14.61
CA SER A 154 12.70 9.35 15.96
C SER A 154 14.18 9.71 16.16
N ILE A 155 15.11 8.81 15.81
CA ILE A 155 16.55 9.05 15.89
C ILE A 155 16.92 10.29 15.09
N VAL A 156 16.44 10.40 13.84
CA VAL A 156 16.72 11.52 12.94
C VAL A 156 16.16 12.85 13.46
N LYS A 157 14.95 12.84 14.03
CA LYS A 157 14.30 14.01 14.65
C LYS A 157 15.13 14.58 15.80
N ASN A 158 15.73 13.71 16.61
CA ASN A 158 16.53 14.09 17.78
C ASN A 158 18.00 14.41 17.46
N MET A 159 18.44 14.19 16.21
CA MET A 159 19.83 14.37 15.81
C MET A 159 20.22 15.86 15.70
N LYS A 160 21.09 16.32 16.59
CA LYS A 160 21.61 17.69 16.59
C LYS A 160 22.89 17.79 15.75
N LEU A 161 22.78 18.29 14.52
CA LEU A 161 23.90 18.39 13.61
C LEU A 161 24.77 19.62 13.89
N VAL A 162 26.09 19.46 13.76
CA VAL A 162 27.08 20.53 13.73
C VAL A 162 27.88 20.45 12.44
N ALA A 163 27.94 21.52 11.65
CA ALA A 163 28.59 21.52 10.37
C ALA A 163 29.55 22.72 10.24
N ARG A 164 30.64 22.51 9.51
CA ARG A 164 31.64 23.56 9.20
C ARG A 164 31.99 23.52 7.72
N SER A 165 32.40 24.66 7.20
CA SER A 165 33.18 24.75 5.97
C SER A 165 34.52 25.42 6.25
N SER A 166 35.48 25.34 5.34
CA SER A 166 36.76 26.00 5.48
C SER A 166 36.56 27.51 5.63
N LYS A 167 37.21 28.11 6.59
CA LYS A 167 37.16 29.56 6.78
C LYS A 167 37.97 30.28 5.68
N THR A 168 39.13 29.70 5.36
CA THR A 168 39.97 30.08 4.25
C THR A 168 40.31 28.84 3.43
N ALA A 169 40.29 28.94 2.11
CA ALA A 169 40.65 27.84 1.23
C ALA A 169 41.67 28.32 0.18
N LYS A 170 42.79 27.60 0.04
CA LYS A 170 43.80 27.92 -0.99
C LYS A 170 43.36 27.44 -2.37
N LYS A 171 42.71 26.31 -2.47
CA LYS A 171 42.31 25.69 -3.74
C LYS A 171 40.85 25.28 -3.78
N ASN A 172 40.37 24.52 -2.81
CA ASN A 172 39.03 24.00 -2.73
C ASN A 172 38.39 24.19 -1.35
N ILE A 173 37.06 24.32 -1.28
CA ILE A 173 36.36 24.45 -0.03
C ILE A 173 35.86 23.07 0.40
N LYS A 174 36.14 22.68 1.63
CA LYS A 174 35.66 21.46 2.25
C LYS A 174 34.55 21.81 3.24
N ALA A 175 33.33 21.33 2.96
CA ALA A 175 32.23 21.34 3.90
C ALA A 175 32.16 19.99 4.62
N VAL A 176 32.06 20.00 5.95
CA VAL A 176 32.09 18.80 6.77
C VAL A 176 31.00 18.87 7.81
N LEU A 177 30.22 17.78 7.92
CA LEU A 177 29.41 17.55 9.10
C LEU A 177 30.32 17.07 10.22
N LYS A 178 30.43 17.87 11.29
CA LYS A 178 31.12 17.43 12.50
C LYS A 178 30.28 16.35 13.16
N SER A 179 30.81 15.18 13.28
CA SER A 179 30.22 14.13 14.09
C SER A 179 30.74 14.22 15.52
N ASP A 180 29.93 14.72 16.45
CA ASP A 180 30.15 14.49 17.87
C ASP A 180 29.79 13.03 18.23
N ALA A 181 30.05 12.62 19.47
CA ALA A 181 29.79 11.25 19.90
C ALA A 181 28.31 10.86 19.74
N LYS A 182 27.39 11.79 20.03
CA LYS A 182 25.93 11.55 19.92
C LYS A 182 25.49 11.35 18.47
N VAL A 183 25.97 12.17 17.54
CA VAL A 183 25.67 12.02 16.11
C VAL A 183 26.27 10.71 15.56
N LYS A 184 27.50 10.34 16.00
CA LYS A 184 28.10 9.04 15.62
C LYS A 184 27.27 7.86 16.11
N ALA A 185 26.84 7.87 17.37
CA ALA A 185 25.99 6.84 17.94
C ALA A 185 24.65 6.70 17.18
N SER A 186 23.98 7.83 16.91
CA SER A 186 22.75 7.83 16.10
C SER A 186 22.94 7.27 14.70
N ILE A 187 24.06 7.61 14.03
CA ILE A 187 24.37 7.08 12.69
C ILE A 187 24.67 5.59 12.74
N LYS A 188 25.36 5.13 13.80
CA LYS A 188 25.62 3.70 14.00
C LYS A 188 24.31 2.96 14.22
N GLU A 189 23.43 3.43 15.12
CA GLU A 189 22.15 2.82 15.40
C GLU A 189 21.27 2.72 14.15
N LEU A 190 21.22 3.75 13.29
CA LEU A 190 20.51 3.71 12.01
C LEU A 190 21.04 2.61 11.08
N LYS A 191 22.37 2.42 11.05
CA LYS A 191 22.99 1.36 10.25
C LYS A 191 22.73 -0.03 10.82
N ASP A 192 22.77 -0.18 12.14
CA ASP A 192 22.49 -1.42 12.84
C ASP A 192 21.02 -1.87 12.64
N LEU A 193 20.11 -0.89 12.43
CA LEU A 193 18.71 -1.13 12.02
C LEU A 193 18.55 -1.50 10.53
N GLY A 194 19.64 -1.53 9.75
CA GLY A 194 19.63 -1.90 8.33
C GLY A 194 19.48 -0.71 7.36
N PHE A 195 19.48 0.53 7.84
CA PHE A 195 19.32 1.70 6.96
C PHE A 195 20.61 2.17 6.32
N THR A 196 20.51 2.65 5.08
CA THR A 196 21.59 3.36 4.41
C THR A 196 21.58 4.85 4.77
N VAL A 197 22.69 5.37 5.33
CA VAL A 197 22.83 6.78 5.69
C VAL A 197 23.68 7.51 4.65
N LYS A 198 23.16 8.60 4.09
CA LYS A 198 23.86 9.47 3.14
C LYS A 198 23.80 10.93 3.61
N TYR A 199 24.73 11.73 3.13
CA TYR A 199 24.87 13.16 3.46
C TYR A 199 24.61 13.97 2.20
N ARG A 200 23.60 14.84 2.22
CA ARG A 200 23.32 15.74 1.11
C ARG A 200 23.83 17.13 1.46
N PHE A 201 24.72 17.63 0.62
CA PHE A 201 25.29 18.97 0.73
C PHE A 201 24.59 19.91 -0.24
N TYR A 202 24.38 21.13 0.23
CA TYR A 202 23.78 22.23 -0.53
C TYR A 202 24.75 23.41 -0.54
N ARG A 203 24.72 24.17 -1.62
CA ARG A 203 25.61 25.31 -1.85
C ARG A 203 24.78 26.52 -2.29
N SER A 204 25.19 27.73 -1.82
CA SER A 204 24.67 29.01 -2.26
C SER A 204 25.77 30.07 -2.22
N THR A 205 25.64 31.09 -3.05
CA THR A 205 26.41 32.34 -2.95
C THR A 205 25.74 33.36 -2.02
N LYS A 206 24.48 33.11 -1.61
CA LYS A 206 23.73 33.93 -0.67
C LYS A 206 23.61 33.22 0.68
N LYS A 207 23.80 33.94 1.81
CA LYS A 207 23.80 33.34 3.16
C LYS A 207 22.46 32.74 3.56
N ALA A 208 21.36 33.41 3.26
CA ALA A 208 20.04 33.04 3.75
C ALA A 208 19.17 32.30 2.72
N ALA A 209 19.49 32.35 1.43
CA ALA A 209 18.60 31.93 0.36
C ALA A 209 19.32 31.14 -0.74
N SER A 210 18.51 30.64 -1.71
CA SER A 210 18.97 30.08 -2.98
C SER A 210 19.94 28.90 -2.87
N TYR A 211 19.76 28.04 -1.86
CA TYR A 211 20.54 26.83 -1.71
C TYR A 211 20.15 25.77 -2.74
N LYS A 212 21.08 25.43 -3.61
CA LYS A 212 20.91 24.32 -4.56
C LYS A 212 21.64 23.08 -4.06
N ALA A 213 21.08 21.90 -4.32
CA ALA A 213 21.74 20.65 -4.03
C ALA A 213 23.04 20.55 -4.81
N ALA A 214 24.14 20.32 -4.12
CA ALA A 214 25.46 20.18 -4.74
C ALA A 214 25.81 18.70 -4.97
N VAL A 215 25.68 17.86 -3.91
CA VAL A 215 26.04 16.44 -4.00
C VAL A 215 25.40 15.65 -2.85
N THR A 216 25.15 14.35 -3.07
CA THR A 216 24.83 13.37 -2.03
C THR A 216 25.97 12.35 -1.95
N LYS A 217 26.50 12.12 -0.75
CA LYS A 217 27.65 11.23 -0.51
C LYS A 217 27.39 10.28 0.66
N LYS A 218 28.09 9.14 0.66
CA LYS A 218 28.17 8.24 1.83
C LYS A 218 29.07 8.78 2.94
N THR A 219 29.97 9.75 2.62
CA THR A 219 30.89 10.38 3.57
C THR A 219 30.35 11.72 4.06
N ALA A 220 30.63 12.06 5.31
CA ALA A 220 30.23 13.31 5.96
C ALA A 220 31.01 14.55 5.51
N ALA A 221 31.65 14.49 4.35
CA ALA A 221 32.46 15.57 3.80
C ALA A 221 32.21 15.79 2.30
N TYR A 222 32.23 17.05 1.89
CA TYR A 222 32.15 17.50 0.51
C TYR A 222 33.23 18.52 0.19
N THR A 223 34.02 18.27 -0.85
CA THR A 223 34.96 19.22 -1.41
C THR A 223 34.36 19.86 -2.65
N ASN A 224 34.24 21.18 -2.65
CA ASN A 224 33.74 21.93 -3.79
C ASN A 224 34.87 22.19 -4.77
N THR A 225 34.89 21.45 -5.88
CA THR A 225 35.90 21.58 -6.96
C THR A 225 35.44 22.49 -8.10
N SER A 226 34.18 22.91 -8.09
CA SER A 226 33.56 23.74 -9.15
C SER A 226 33.25 25.16 -8.70
N GLY A 227 33.93 25.64 -7.65
CA GLY A 227 33.78 27.02 -7.17
C GLY A 227 34.52 28.02 -8.04
N LYS A 228 33.94 29.21 -8.25
CA LYS A 228 34.57 30.29 -8.98
C LYS A 228 35.58 31.03 -8.07
N LYS A 229 36.74 31.43 -8.62
CA LYS A 229 37.79 32.22 -7.93
C LYS A 229 37.19 33.46 -7.25
N GLY A 230 37.56 33.71 -6.00
CA GLY A 230 37.10 34.87 -5.22
C GLY A 230 35.64 34.85 -4.80
N THR A 231 34.84 33.86 -5.28
CA THR A 231 33.43 33.80 -4.94
C THR A 231 33.23 33.20 -3.56
N LYS A 232 32.38 33.84 -2.75
CA LYS A 232 32.04 33.41 -1.41
C LYS A 232 30.89 32.40 -1.48
N TYR A 233 31.09 31.22 -0.86
CA TYR A 233 30.09 30.17 -0.80
C TYR A 233 29.65 29.87 0.61
N PHE A 234 28.37 29.59 0.74
CA PHE A 234 27.72 29.12 1.96
C PHE A 234 27.22 27.67 1.74
N TYR A 235 27.32 26.85 2.77
CA TYR A 235 26.97 25.45 2.69
C TYR A 235 25.94 25.08 3.74
N LYS A 236 25.04 24.15 3.38
CA LYS A 236 24.17 23.43 4.29
C LYS A 236 24.38 21.94 4.10
N VAL A 237 24.16 21.16 5.15
CA VAL A 237 24.20 19.69 5.10
C VAL A 237 22.94 19.11 5.74
N GLN A 238 22.53 17.98 5.23
CA GLN A 238 21.41 17.21 5.70
C GLN A 238 21.79 15.74 5.75
N VAL A 239 21.49 15.04 6.83
CA VAL A 239 21.53 13.58 6.90
C VAL A 239 20.26 13.03 6.30
N ARG A 240 20.37 12.01 5.47
CA ARG A 240 19.27 11.30 4.81
C ARG A 240 19.39 9.82 5.06
N VAL A 241 18.29 9.19 5.40
CA VAL A 241 18.20 7.78 5.74
C VAL A 241 17.31 7.09 4.70
N TYR A 242 17.81 6.02 4.13
CA TYR A 242 17.14 5.26 3.09
C TYR A 242 16.97 3.81 3.55
N ASP A 243 15.84 3.21 3.19
CA ASP A 243 15.61 1.78 3.39
C ASP A 243 16.42 0.92 2.41
N GLU A 244 16.24 -0.38 2.49
CA GLU A 244 16.90 -1.37 1.63
C GLU A 244 16.59 -1.19 0.14
N ASN A 245 15.38 -0.69 -0.19
CA ASN A 245 14.93 -0.41 -1.55
C ASN A 245 15.40 0.95 -2.07
N GLY A 246 16.20 1.70 -1.28
CA GLY A 246 16.69 3.02 -1.65
C GLY A 246 15.65 4.13 -1.53
N LYS A 247 14.50 3.90 -0.89
CA LYS A 247 13.48 4.90 -0.61
C LYS A 247 13.89 5.75 0.59
N LEU A 248 13.73 7.08 0.47
CA LEU A 248 14.01 8.01 1.56
C LEU A 248 12.95 7.87 2.67
N VAL A 249 13.34 7.40 3.85
CA VAL A 249 12.44 7.19 5.00
C VAL A 249 12.52 8.31 6.03
N ALA A 250 13.69 8.96 6.17
CA ALA A 250 13.87 10.07 7.09
C ALA A 250 14.97 11.03 6.65
N LYS A 251 14.87 12.31 7.07
CA LYS A 251 15.90 13.33 6.84
C LYS A 251 15.93 14.33 7.99
N THR A 252 17.11 14.84 8.35
CA THR A 252 17.24 15.93 9.33
C THR A 252 16.80 17.25 8.72
N ALA A 253 16.60 18.27 9.56
CA ALA A 253 16.62 19.65 9.09
C ALA A 253 17.97 20.00 8.43
N LEU A 254 17.95 21.01 7.57
CA LEU A 254 19.19 21.53 6.95
C LEU A 254 20.04 22.25 8.00
N LYS A 255 21.29 21.83 8.16
CA LYS A 255 22.23 22.49 9.05
C LYS A 255 23.18 23.40 8.28
N GLN A 256 23.14 24.68 8.61
CA GLN A 256 24.09 25.67 8.09
C GLN A 256 25.51 25.37 8.56
N CYS A 257 26.48 25.36 7.65
CA CYS A 257 27.87 25.31 8.02
C CYS A 257 28.30 26.63 8.69
N LYS A 258 29.11 26.54 9.76
CA LYS A 258 29.48 27.68 10.63
C LYS A 258 30.20 28.80 9.89
N TYR A 259 31.02 28.44 8.88
CA TYR A 259 31.84 29.43 8.15
C TYR A 259 31.36 29.54 6.70
N ALA A 260 31.41 30.77 6.17
CA ALA A 260 31.45 31.00 4.73
C ALA A 260 32.87 30.88 4.24
N SER A 261 33.04 30.44 3.00
CA SER A 261 34.36 30.24 2.42
C SER A 261 34.47 30.82 1.01
N ARG A 262 35.65 31.32 0.66
CA ARG A 262 35.95 31.71 -0.71
C ARG A 262 36.81 30.64 -1.38
N THR A 263 36.56 30.36 -2.65
CA THR A 263 37.49 29.61 -3.47
C THR A 263 38.66 30.49 -3.83
N TRP A 264 39.87 29.96 -3.67
CA TRP A 264 41.10 30.59 -4.11
C TRP A 264 41.64 29.83 -5.30
N ASN A 265 42.20 30.57 -6.20
CA ASN A 265 43.12 30.11 -7.24
C ASN A 265 42.64 28.98 -8.14
N LYS A 266 42.03 29.40 -9.15
CA LYS A 266 42.38 28.94 -10.50
C LYS A 266 42.64 30.14 -11.38
#